data_1acc4524ffcd7ef71fe28d54d2d978eb
#
_entry.id   1acc4524ffcd7ef71fe28d54d2d978eb
#
_cell.length_a   1.000
_cell.length_b   1.000
_cell.length_c   1.000
_cell.angle_alpha   90.00
_cell.angle_beta   90.00
_cell.angle_gamma   90.00
#
_symmetry.space_group_name_H-M   'P 1'
#
loop_
_entity.id
_entity.type
_entity.pdbx_description
1 polymer ?
#
loop_
_entity_poly.entity_id
_entity_poly.type
_entity_poly.pdbx_seq_one_letter_code
_entity_poly.pdbx_strand_id
1 'polypeptide(L)'
;MKKTSILTLVISIILTLLFIYSLFFVKTTFTVTFTNNNETVETIKVVKGETVKLPENPTEKGKKFIGWYSNGKEVTNKTVVESNMKVEAKFEEITTTTKKASKKK
;
A
#
# COMPACT_ATOMS: atom_id res chain seq x y z
N MET A 1 -25.73 13.04 47.27
CA MET A 1 -25.74 13.22 46.71
C MET A 1 -26.35 13.01 45.90
N LYS A 2 -26.31 12.66 45.39
CA LYS A 2 -27.00 13.36 44.67
C LYS A 2 -27.08 12.79 43.31
N LYS A 3 -28.13 13.00 42.55
CA LYS A 3 -28.32 12.48 41.22
C LYS A 3 -27.25 13.00 40.27
N THR A 4 -26.82 14.23 40.50
CA THR A 4 -25.79 14.81 39.66
C THR A 4 -24.47 14.09 39.78
N SER A 5 -24.14 13.57 40.96
CA SER A 5 -22.92 12.81 41.15
C SER A 5 -22.94 11.49 40.39
N ILE A 6 -24.08 10.82 40.43
CA ILE A 6 -24.23 9.56 39.71
C ILE A 6 -24.15 9.78 38.20
N LEU A 7 -24.81 10.82 37.73
CA LEU A 7 -24.77 11.17 36.32
C LEU A 7 -23.35 11.48 35.85
N THR A 8 -22.63 12.24 36.68
CA THR A 8 -21.25 12.59 36.37
C THR A 8 -20.37 11.35 36.29
N LEU A 9 -20.57 10.40 37.23
CA LEU A 9 -19.81 9.15 37.22
C LEU A 9 -20.11 8.33 35.95
N VAL A 10 -21.36 8.26 35.57
CA VAL A 10 -21.77 7.50 34.40
C VAL A 10 -21.16 8.10 33.15
N ILE A 11 -21.21 9.41 33.01
CA ILE A 11 -20.61 10.09 31.87
C ILE A 11 -19.10 9.87 31.83
N SER A 12 -18.46 9.92 32.98
CA SER A 12 -17.02 9.71 33.07
C SER A 12 -16.64 8.30 32.60
N ILE A 13 -17.43 7.30 33.01
CA ILE A 13 -17.21 5.92 32.62
C ILE A 13 -17.36 5.76 31.13
N ILE A 14 -18.42 6.36 30.57
CA ILE A 14 -18.67 6.28 29.13
C ILE A 14 -17.52 6.91 28.34
N LEU A 15 -17.07 8.09 28.76
CA LEU A 15 -15.97 8.75 28.09
C LEU A 15 -14.68 7.94 28.17
N THR A 16 -14.42 7.33 29.32
CA THR A 16 -13.25 6.49 29.50
C THR A 16 -13.32 5.27 28.57
N LEU A 17 -14.50 4.64 28.49
CA LEU A 17 -14.68 3.48 27.63
C LEU A 17 -14.52 3.85 26.17
N LEU A 18 -15.02 5.01 25.75
CA LEU A 18 -14.85 5.47 24.38
C LEU A 18 -13.39 5.72 24.07
N PHE A 19 -12.67 6.29 25.04
CA PHE A 19 -11.25 6.55 24.85
C PHE A 19 -10.47 5.24 24.69
N ILE A 20 -10.77 4.25 25.54
CA ILE A 20 -10.12 2.94 25.44
C ILE A 20 -10.46 2.28 24.12
N TYR A 21 -11.73 2.35 23.72
CA TYR A 21 -12.15 1.83 22.43
C TYR A 21 -11.35 2.44 21.30
N SER A 22 -11.16 3.76 21.36
CA SER A 22 -10.39 4.47 20.36
C SER A 22 -8.95 3.96 20.29
N LEU A 23 -8.33 3.70 21.44
CA LEU A 23 -6.97 3.20 21.46
C LEU A 23 -6.86 1.82 20.84
N PHE A 24 -7.84 0.97 21.06
CA PHE A 24 -7.80 -0.38 20.50
C PHE A 24 -8.16 -0.43 19.02
N PHE A 25 -8.95 0.52 18.56
CA PHE A 25 -9.45 0.47 17.21
C PHE A 25 -8.82 1.50 16.28
N VAL A 26 -7.85 2.25 16.77
CA VAL A 26 -7.07 3.10 15.90
C VAL A 26 -6.15 2.21 15.08
N LYS A 27 -6.22 2.39 13.77
CA LYS A 27 -5.42 1.58 12.86
C LYS A 27 -4.24 2.38 12.37
N THR A 28 -3.08 1.74 12.37
CA THR A 28 -1.88 2.35 11.81
C THR A 28 -1.92 2.16 10.30
N THR A 29 -1.72 3.24 9.57
CA THR A 29 -1.66 3.16 8.11
C THR A 29 -0.26 3.52 7.64
N PHE A 30 0.11 2.93 6.53
CA PHE A 30 1.38 3.23 5.89
C PHE A 30 1.13 3.70 4.47
N THR A 31 2.06 4.47 3.96
CA THR A 31 1.96 5.00 2.62
C THR A 31 2.76 4.12 1.67
N VAL A 32 2.11 3.70 0.59
CA VAL A 32 2.78 2.97 -0.48
C VAL A 32 2.79 3.87 -1.70
N THR A 33 3.98 4.19 -2.17
CA THR A 33 4.17 5.08 -3.30
C THR A 33 4.62 4.26 -4.50
N PHE A 34 3.86 4.34 -5.58
CA PHE A 34 4.20 3.66 -6.82
C PHE A 34 4.85 4.64 -7.77
N THR A 35 6.02 4.26 -8.29
CA THR A 35 6.77 5.14 -9.19
C THR A 35 7.10 4.41 -10.48
N ASN A 36 7.30 5.19 -11.51
CA ASN A 36 7.76 4.71 -12.81
C ASN A 36 8.80 5.70 -13.31
N ASN A 37 10.04 5.26 -13.47
CA ASN A 37 11.15 6.12 -13.86
C ASN A 37 11.28 7.32 -12.93
N ASN A 38 11.16 7.05 -11.62
CA ASN A 38 11.27 8.06 -10.56
C ASN A 38 10.15 9.08 -10.53
N GLU A 39 9.10 8.85 -11.31
CA GLU A 39 7.91 9.70 -11.23
C GLU A 39 6.82 8.95 -10.48
N THR A 40 6.17 9.66 -9.57
CA THR A 40 5.08 9.05 -8.80
C THR A 40 3.87 8.81 -9.70
N VAL A 41 3.48 7.56 -9.78
CA VAL A 41 2.29 7.18 -10.55
C VAL A 41 1.06 7.25 -9.67
N GLU A 42 1.19 6.73 -8.45
CA GLU A 42 0.06 6.68 -7.54
C GLU A 42 0.58 6.52 -6.12
N THR A 43 -0.16 7.06 -5.17
CA THR A 43 0.14 6.90 -3.75
C THR A 43 -1.12 6.39 -3.06
N ILE A 44 -0.98 5.31 -2.30
CA ILE A 44 -2.11 4.77 -1.56
C ILE A 44 -1.74 4.63 -0.10
N LYS A 45 -2.76 4.59 0.75
CA LYS A 45 -2.58 4.33 2.16
C LYS A 45 -3.14 2.96 2.47
N VAL A 46 -2.37 2.17 3.19
CA VAL A 46 -2.74 0.79 3.51
C VAL A 46 -2.64 0.60 5.01
N VAL A 47 -3.64 -0.03 5.57
CA VAL A 47 -3.63 -0.35 7.00
C VAL A 47 -2.57 -1.41 7.24
N LYS A 48 -1.81 -1.23 8.33
CA LYS A 48 -0.78 -2.20 8.69
C LYS A 48 -1.34 -3.60 8.72
N GLY A 49 -0.65 -4.51 8.07
CA GLY A 49 -1.06 -5.91 8.02
C GLY A 49 -1.98 -6.25 6.88
N GLU A 50 -2.44 -5.26 6.13
CA GLU A 50 -3.25 -5.53 4.95
C GLU A 50 -2.39 -5.57 3.71
N THR A 51 -2.98 -6.06 2.65
CA THR A 51 -2.23 -6.25 1.41
C THR A 51 -2.28 -5.02 0.52
N VAL A 52 -1.27 -4.91 -0.34
CA VAL A 52 -1.16 -3.82 -1.29
C VAL A 52 -2.19 -3.99 -2.39
N LYS A 53 -2.81 -2.88 -2.80
CA LYS A 53 -3.63 -2.87 -4.01
C LYS A 53 -2.81 -2.25 -5.12
N LEU A 54 -2.49 -3.05 -6.12
CA LEU A 54 -1.65 -2.57 -7.21
C LEU A 54 -2.46 -1.69 -8.16
N PRO A 55 -1.83 -0.62 -8.67
CA PRO A 55 -2.48 0.18 -9.70
C PRO A 55 -2.45 -0.54 -11.04
N GLU A 56 -3.04 0.09 -12.04
CA GLU A 56 -2.98 -0.47 -13.38
C GLU A 56 -1.55 -0.60 -13.85
N ASN A 57 -1.29 -1.62 -14.63
CA ASN A 57 0.05 -1.81 -15.18
C ASN A 57 0.40 -0.65 -16.09
N PRO A 58 1.52 0.02 -15.84
CA PRO A 58 1.93 1.09 -16.75
C PRO A 58 2.40 0.51 -18.08
N THR A 59 2.38 1.34 -19.10
CA THR A 59 2.87 0.94 -20.41
C THR A 59 3.98 1.87 -20.81
N GLU A 60 4.94 1.33 -21.53
CA GLU A 60 6.06 2.10 -22.01
C GLU A 60 6.42 1.57 -23.39
N LYS A 61 6.61 2.50 -24.33
CA LYS A 61 6.85 2.11 -25.71
C LYS A 61 8.15 1.32 -25.81
N GLY A 62 8.06 0.17 -26.48
CA GLY A 62 9.22 -0.68 -26.67
C GLY A 62 9.60 -1.50 -25.47
N LYS A 63 8.76 -1.50 -24.44
CA LYS A 63 9.07 -2.25 -23.22
C LYS A 63 7.86 -3.03 -22.76
N LYS A 64 8.14 -4.11 -22.06
CA LYS A 64 7.11 -4.96 -21.47
C LYS A 64 7.14 -4.81 -19.97
N PHE A 65 5.99 -4.51 -19.37
CA PHE A 65 5.91 -4.41 -17.91
C PHE A 65 6.01 -5.80 -17.31
N ILE A 66 6.92 -5.99 -16.37
CA ILE A 66 7.11 -7.30 -15.75
C ILE A 66 6.70 -7.33 -14.29
N GLY A 67 6.48 -6.19 -13.67
CA GLY A 67 5.98 -6.20 -12.29
C GLY A 67 6.35 -4.97 -11.52
N TRP A 68 5.78 -4.89 -10.33
CA TRP A 68 6.10 -3.85 -9.36
C TRP A 68 7.10 -4.42 -8.38
N TYR A 69 8.13 -3.66 -8.05
CA TYR A 69 9.21 -4.13 -7.18
C TYR A 69 9.53 -3.12 -6.10
N SER A 70 9.87 -3.62 -4.92
CA SER A 70 10.35 -2.80 -3.82
C SER A 70 11.55 -3.49 -3.21
N ASN A 71 12.69 -2.77 -3.13
CA ASN A 71 13.92 -3.30 -2.56
C ASN A 71 14.32 -4.65 -3.20
N GLY A 72 14.11 -4.76 -4.52
CA GLY A 72 14.49 -5.96 -5.24
C GLY A 72 13.53 -7.12 -5.13
N LYS A 73 12.44 -6.95 -4.41
CA LYS A 73 11.44 -8.00 -4.28
C LYS A 73 10.17 -7.61 -5.03
N GLU A 74 9.57 -8.58 -5.66
CA GLU A 74 8.32 -8.33 -6.37
C GLU A 74 7.20 -8.03 -5.38
N VAL A 75 6.42 -7.00 -5.68
CA VAL A 75 5.26 -6.63 -4.89
C VAL A 75 4.02 -7.09 -5.65
N THR A 76 3.18 -7.86 -4.97
CA THR A 76 1.96 -8.39 -5.56
C THR A 76 0.77 -7.94 -4.73
N ASN A 77 -0.42 -8.27 -5.19
CA ASN A 77 -1.62 -7.95 -4.41
C ASN A 77 -1.74 -8.84 -3.17
N LYS A 78 -0.76 -9.70 -2.92
CA LYS A 78 -0.69 -10.50 -1.70
C LYS A 78 0.40 -10.00 -0.75
N THR A 79 1.14 -8.98 -1.14
CA THR A 79 2.20 -8.43 -0.30
C THR A 79 1.59 -7.66 0.86
N VAL A 80 2.01 -8.02 2.07
CA VAL A 80 1.50 -7.38 3.28
C VAL A 80 2.31 -6.12 3.58
N VAL A 81 1.63 -5.05 3.96
CA VAL A 81 2.27 -3.77 4.25
C VAL A 81 2.57 -3.70 5.73
N GLU A 82 3.85 -3.55 6.06
CA GLU A 82 4.30 -3.44 7.46
C GLU A 82 5.03 -2.12 7.72
N SER A 83 5.24 -1.33 6.69
CA SER A 83 5.92 -0.05 6.81
C SER A 83 5.66 0.74 5.54
N ASN A 84 6.08 2.00 5.54
CA ASN A 84 6.02 2.79 4.32
C ASN A 84 6.86 2.13 3.25
N MET A 85 6.33 2.10 2.03
CA MET A 85 7.00 1.41 0.93
C MET A 85 7.09 2.31 -0.28
N LYS A 86 8.19 2.16 -0.99
CA LYS A 86 8.33 2.76 -2.31
C LYS A 86 8.43 1.62 -3.31
N VAL A 87 7.51 1.60 -4.24
CA VAL A 87 7.39 0.50 -5.20
C VAL A 87 7.65 1.05 -6.59
N GLU A 88 8.49 0.36 -7.34
CA GLU A 88 8.89 0.83 -8.67
C GLU A 88 8.39 -0.12 -9.73
N ALA A 89 7.96 0.45 -10.85
CA ALA A 89 7.60 -0.34 -12.01
C ALA A 89 8.87 -0.86 -12.67
N LYS A 90 8.84 -2.11 -13.04
CA LYS A 90 9.97 -2.73 -13.69
C LYS A 90 9.56 -3.18 -15.09
N PHE A 91 10.40 -2.86 -16.05
CA PHE A 91 10.14 -3.19 -17.44
C PHE A 91 11.29 -4.00 -18.02
N GLU A 92 10.96 -4.75 -19.03
CA GLU A 92 11.93 -5.50 -19.82
C GLU A 92 11.86 -5.00 -21.25
N GLU A 93 13.00 -4.86 -21.90
CA GLU A 93 13.00 -4.40 -23.27
C GLU A 93 12.43 -5.46 -24.17
N ILE A 94 11.56 -5.04 -25.08
CA ILE A 94 11.04 -5.94 -26.10
C ILE A 94 12.03 -5.94 -27.24
N THR A 95 12.86 -7.00 -27.31
CA THR A 95 13.76 -7.16 -28.43
C THR A 95 13.04 -7.94 -29.47
N THR A 96 12.49 -7.24 -30.36
CA THR A 96 11.83 -8.03 -31.35
C THR A 96 12.77 -8.27 -32.44
N THR A 97 13.29 -8.50 -32.60
CA THR A 97 13.87 -8.61 -33.43
C THR A 97 14.44 -9.54 -33.50
N THR A 98 14.23 -9.43 -33.10
CA THR A 98 14.55 -9.99 -33.14
C THR A 98 14.64 -10.74 -33.04
N LYS A 99 14.56 -11.03 -33.23
CA LYS A 99 14.44 -11.52 -32.97
C LYS A 99 14.60 -12.17 -33.03
N LYS A 100 14.59 -12.49 -33.36
CA LYS A 100 14.53 -12.91 -33.35
C LYS A 100 14.89 -13.23 -33.70
N ALA A 101 14.94 -13.41 -34.11
CA ALA A 101 15.17 -13.67 -34.28
C ALA A 101 15.66 -14.10 -34.57
N SER A 102 15.71 -14.32 -34.63
CA SER A 102 16.03 -14.60 -34.58
C SER A 102 16.26 -15.25 -34.61
N LYS A 103 16.14 -15.54 -34.90
CA LYS A 103 16.07 -15.98 -34.73
C LYS A 103 16.25 -16.61 -34.96
N LYS A 104 16.28 -16.83 -35.29
CA LYS A 104 16.19 -17.20 -35.42
C LYS A 104 16.40 -17.49 -35.94
N LYS A 105 16.56 -17.82 -36.32
CA LYS A 105 16.57 -17.98 -36.66
C LYS A 105 16.72 -18.23 -36.94
#